data_aad5087b8d83d9da0718701bc4a6f302
#
_entry.id   aad5087b8d83d9da0718701bc4a6f302
#
_cell.length_a   1.000
_cell.length_b   1.000
_cell.length_c   1.000
_cell.angle_alpha   90.00
_cell.angle_beta   90.00
_cell.angle_gamma   90.00
#
_symmetry.space_group_name_H-M   'P 1'
#
loop_
_entity.id
_entity.type
_entity.pdbx_description
1 polymer ?
#
loop_
_entity_poly.entity_id
_entity_poly.type
_entity_poly.pdbx_seq_one_letter_code
_entity_poly.pdbx_strand_id
1 'polypeptide(L)' 'MLHRCLDAHDQAGSTDEIEARSLIDAIAKAHMILMSRPHYETVEVWLGNNLAYRARKDRIAAA' A
#
# COMPACT_ATOMS: atom_id res chain seq x y z
N MET A 1 -4.21 7.03 -9.32
CA MET A 1 -2.95 6.55 -8.73
C MET A 1 -2.98 5.04 -8.63
N LEU A 2 -1.84 4.42 -8.75
CA LEU A 2 -1.74 2.99 -8.69
C LEU A 2 -1.36 2.54 -7.29
N HIS A 3 -2.04 1.53 -6.80
CA HIS A 3 -1.80 0.99 -5.49
C HIS A 3 -1.34 -0.47 -5.65
N ARG A 4 -0.31 -0.84 -4.94
CA ARG A 4 0.21 -2.20 -5.03
C ARG A 4 0.46 -2.75 -3.63
N CYS A 5 0.01 -3.97 -3.39
CA CYS A 5 0.27 -4.66 -2.14
C CYS A 5 1.34 -5.71 -2.35
N LEU A 6 2.24 -5.83 -1.37
CA LEU A 6 3.32 -6.80 -1.43
C LEU A 6 3.23 -7.73 -0.22
N ASP A 7 3.60 -8.97 -0.40
CA ASP A 7 3.57 -9.96 0.68
C ASP A 7 4.83 -9.85 1.55
N ALA A 8 5.00 -10.75 2.47
CA ALA A 8 6.12 -10.73 3.40
C ALA A 8 7.47 -10.90 2.71
N HIS A 9 7.48 -11.37 1.47
CA HIS A 9 8.70 -11.56 0.72
C HIS A 9 8.90 -10.43 -0.31
N ASP A 10 8.15 -9.35 -0.16
CA ASP A 10 8.22 -8.18 -1.04
C ASP A 10 7.84 -8.51 -2.49
N GLN A 11 7.00 -9.51 -2.68
CA GLN A 11 6.52 -9.83 -4.01
C GLN A 11 5.16 -9.20 -4.24
N ALA A 12 4.99 -8.54 -5.36
CA ALA A 12 3.74 -7.89 -5.68
C ALA A 12 2.64 -8.91 -5.89
N GLY A 13 1.59 -8.81 -5.13
CA GLY A 13 0.49 -9.76 -5.24
C GLY A 13 -0.79 -9.13 -5.70
N SER A 14 -0.93 -7.81 -5.64
CA SER A 14 -2.15 -7.16 -6.03
C SER A 14 -1.81 -5.75 -6.49
N THR A 15 -2.35 -5.34 -7.59
CA THR A 15 -2.17 -4.00 -8.13
C THR A 15 -3.52 -3.46 -8.55
N ASP A 16 -3.91 -2.33 -8.00
CA ASP A 16 -5.21 -1.75 -8.25
C ASP A 16 -5.07 -0.26 -8.56
N GLU A 17 -5.99 0.24 -9.35
CA GLU A 17 -6.06 1.65 -9.61
C GLU A 17 -6.95 2.25 -8.55
N ILE A 18 -6.55 3.34 -7.91
CA ILE A 18 -7.40 4.00 -6.94
C ILE A 18 -7.62 5.43 -7.36
N GLU A 19 -8.84 5.90 -7.14
CA GLU A 19 -9.16 7.28 -7.39
C GLU A 19 -8.94 8.03 -6.11
N ALA A 20 -8.21 9.11 -6.16
CA ALA A 20 -7.90 9.90 -4.98
C ALA A 20 -7.76 11.36 -5.36
N ARG A 21 -8.16 12.23 -4.47
CA ARG A 21 -8.08 13.67 -4.73
C ARG A 21 -6.68 14.20 -4.52
N SER A 22 -5.89 13.53 -3.74
CA SER A 22 -4.54 13.97 -3.41
C SER A 22 -3.73 12.76 -3.00
N LEU A 23 -2.44 12.94 -2.79
CA LEU A 23 -1.58 11.87 -2.33
C LEU A 23 -1.99 11.43 -0.92
N ILE A 24 -2.38 12.36 -0.05
CA ILE A 24 -2.81 12.03 1.30
C ILE A 24 -4.05 11.13 1.24
N ASP A 25 -4.99 11.44 0.36
CA ASP A 25 -6.20 10.64 0.20
C ASP A 25 -5.83 9.24 -0.33
N ALA A 26 -4.90 9.17 -1.27
CA ALA A 26 -4.45 7.90 -1.82
C ALA A 26 -3.77 7.05 -0.74
N ILE A 27 -2.96 7.67 0.12
CA ILE A 27 -2.28 6.97 1.20
C ILE A 27 -3.31 6.41 2.18
N ALA A 28 -4.32 7.20 2.54
CA ALA A 28 -5.36 6.73 3.46
C ALA A 28 -6.10 5.52 2.89
N LYS A 29 -6.46 5.58 1.61
CA LYS A 29 -7.16 4.50 0.97
C LYS A 29 -6.26 3.26 0.86
N ALA A 30 -4.99 3.45 0.56
CA ALA A 30 -4.05 2.34 0.46
C ALA A 30 -3.88 1.63 1.80
N HIS A 31 -3.82 2.38 2.89
CA HIS A 31 -3.71 1.78 4.22
C HIS A 31 -4.97 0.97 4.57
N MET A 32 -6.14 1.48 4.23
CA MET A 32 -7.37 0.76 4.49
C MET A 32 -7.39 -0.58 3.74
N ILE A 33 -6.95 -0.56 2.49
CA ILE A 33 -6.93 -1.78 1.69
C ILE A 33 -5.91 -2.76 2.27
N LEU A 34 -4.73 -2.26 2.66
CA LEU A 34 -3.70 -3.11 3.20
C LEU A 34 -4.16 -3.78 4.49
N MET A 35 -4.80 -3.03 5.37
CA MET A 35 -5.26 -3.56 6.65
C MET A 35 -6.38 -4.58 6.50
N SER A 36 -7.08 -4.56 5.37
CA SER A 36 -8.13 -5.52 5.11
C SER A 36 -7.60 -6.80 4.47
N ARG A 37 -6.31 -6.86 4.16
CA ARG A 37 -5.71 -7.99 3.45
C ARG A 37 -4.62 -8.61 4.33
N PRO A 38 -4.92 -9.68 5.06
CA PRO A 38 -3.96 -10.22 6.02
C PRO A 38 -2.71 -10.83 5.40
N HIS A 39 -2.78 -11.21 4.12
CA HIS A 39 -1.62 -11.83 3.48
C HIS A 39 -0.58 -10.81 3.04
N TYR A 40 -0.89 -9.55 3.02
CA TYR A 40 0.03 -8.55 2.54
C TYR A 40 0.63 -7.74 3.68
N GLU A 41 1.88 -7.34 3.53
CA GLU A 41 2.62 -6.65 4.58
C GLU A 41 2.99 -5.24 4.18
N THR A 42 3.07 -4.94 2.91
CA THR A 42 3.55 -3.64 2.43
C THR A 42 2.60 -3.10 1.38
N VAL A 43 2.45 -1.79 1.36
CA VAL A 43 1.67 -1.15 0.33
C VAL A 43 2.54 -0.10 -0.34
N GLU A 44 2.38 0.08 -1.64
CA GLU A 44 3.05 1.11 -2.40
C GLU A 44 2.02 1.91 -3.16
N VAL A 45 2.21 3.20 -3.24
CA VAL A 45 1.36 4.07 -4.05
C VAL A 45 2.26 4.67 -5.13
N TRP A 46 1.88 4.46 -6.37
CA TRP A 46 2.66 4.91 -7.52
C TRP A 46 1.94 6.02 -8.26
N LEU A 47 2.70 7.03 -8.68
CA LEU A 47 2.18 8.13 -9.43
C LEU A 47 2.88 8.02 -10.78
N GLY A 48 2.22 7.46 -11.75
CA GLY A 48 2.85 7.14 -13.03
C GLY A 48 3.95 6.11 -12.80
N ASN A 49 5.17 6.43 -13.17
CA ASN A 49 6.28 5.52 -13.01
C ASN A 49 7.09 5.81 -11.75
N ASN A 50 6.59 6.67 -10.89
CA ASN A 50 7.32 7.07 -9.70
C ASN A 50 6.66 6.51 -8.45
N LEU A 51 7.47 5.93 -7.57
CA LEU A 51 6.97 5.47 -6.29
C LEU A 51 6.76 6.70 -5.42
N ALA A 52 5.53 6.99 -5.09
CA ALA A 52 5.18 8.16 -4.28
C ALA A 52 5.15 7.87 -2.80
N TYR A 53 4.83 6.65 -2.40
CA TYR A 53 4.70 6.33 -0.99
C TYR A 53 4.84 4.82 -0.80
N ARG A 54 5.48 4.42 0.27
CA ARG A 54 5.61 3.01 0.64
C ARG A 54 5.51 2.89 2.14
N ALA A 55 4.73 1.95 2.62
CA ALA A 55 4.60 1.69 4.05
C ALA A 55 4.44 0.20 4.30
N ARG A 56 4.93 -0.24 5.44
CA ARG A 56 4.84 -1.61 5.85
C ARG A 56 3.95 -1.70 7.06
N LYS A 57 3.21 -2.81 7.20
CA LYS A 57 2.42 -3.03 8.37
C LYS A 57 3.36 -3.05 9.55
N ASP A 58 2.96 -2.32 10.57
CA ASP A 58 3.82 -2.26 11.69
C ASP A 58 3.60 -3.39 12.60
N ARG A 59 4.57 -4.19 12.79
CA ARG A 59 4.40 -5.29 13.61
C ARG A 59 4.83 -4.96 14.93
N ILE A 60 4.98 -3.93 15.25
CA ILE A 60 5.42 -3.50 16.48
C ILE A 60 5.23 -4.26 17.47
N ALA A 61 4.51 -4.85 17.36
CA ALA A 61 4.44 -5.64 18.26
C ALA A 61 5.12 -5.33 19.38
N ALA A 62 5.56 -4.93 19.38
CA ALA A 62 6.23 -4.78 20.27
C ALA A 62 6.11 -4.64 21.23
N ALA A 63 5.89 -4.66 21.11
CA ALA A 63 6.08 -4.54 22.01
C ALA A 63 6.20 -4.84 22.63
#